data_e9ec1c8755b4397bbfc462f7d3f9ed5c
#
_entry.id   e9ec1c8755b4397bbfc462f7d3f9ed5c
#
_cell.length_a   1.000
_cell.length_b   1.000
_cell.length_c   1.000
_cell.angle_alpha   90.00
_cell.angle_beta   90.00
_cell.angle_gamma   90.00
#
_symmetry.space_group_name_H-M   'P 1'
#
loop_
_entity.id
_entity.type
_entity.pdbx_description
1 polymer ?
#
loop_
_entity_poly.entity_id
_entity_poly.type
_entity_poly.pdbx_seq_one_letter_code
_entity_poly.pdbx_strand_id
1 'polypeptide(L)'
;MFISIEEKMNKLICEKKYSDIVSAPPQGLGATQTNLQRLLRSLDTVGWSTHEETGRLDRRAFTRFATGSANIFSRRQVAEAETSAVSILIDCSGSMEAGNRIRTAQSVVIHLSKILQRSRVPFCVQGFRTSGESVYNNDFHMERPKFIRFKQWGQSLQSVVAKLGAIDQCAGGGTPDYSSLVNALEDISKREESRKILFILTDASGYIPEHMKHVQKMADTLGVTLIAIGIHSVDAIDCFVNSSAVNDISELAG
;
A
#
# COMPACT_ATOMS: atom_id res chain seq x y z
N MET A 1 13.51 -0.83 32.19
CA MET A 1 14.45 -0.36 31.15
C MET A 1 14.23 1.13 30.99
N PHE A 2 15.12 1.97 31.48
CA PHE A 2 14.96 3.43 31.42
C PHE A 2 15.33 3.89 30.01
N ILE A 3 14.34 4.44 29.27
CA ILE A 3 14.56 5.11 27.98
C ILE A 3 15.37 6.38 28.26
N SER A 4 16.46 6.61 27.51
CA SER A 4 17.31 7.79 27.69
C SER A 4 16.51 9.09 27.39
N ILE A 5 16.96 10.21 27.95
CA ILE A 5 16.33 11.53 27.69
C ILE A 5 16.38 11.85 26.20
N GLU A 6 17.48 11.52 25.52
CA GLU A 6 17.63 11.71 24.06
C GLU A 6 16.62 10.89 23.25
N GLU A 7 16.39 9.62 23.61
CA GLU A 7 15.40 8.77 22.95
C GLU A 7 13.97 9.30 23.14
N LYS A 8 13.65 9.86 24.32
CA LYS A 8 12.36 10.50 24.58
C LYS A 8 12.18 11.78 23.76
N MET A 9 13.22 12.62 23.68
CA MET A 9 13.20 13.83 22.87
C MET A 9 13.06 13.52 21.38
N ASN A 10 13.84 12.56 20.86
CA ASN A 10 13.73 12.11 19.47
C ASN A 10 12.33 11.57 19.16
N LYS A 11 11.73 10.81 20.07
CA LYS A 11 10.37 10.33 19.94
C LYS A 11 9.36 11.48 19.82
N LEU A 12 9.44 12.48 20.69
CA LEU A 12 8.56 13.65 20.69
C LEU A 12 8.70 14.46 19.39
N ILE A 13 9.93 14.64 18.90
CA ILE A 13 10.18 15.33 17.62
C ILE A 13 9.52 14.57 16.47
N CYS A 14 9.65 13.25 16.42
CA CYS A 14 9.02 12.43 15.38
C CYS A 14 7.50 12.43 15.47
N GLU A 15 6.93 12.38 16.68
CA GLU A 15 5.48 12.51 16.88
C GLU A 15 4.97 13.88 16.43
N LYS A 16 5.73 14.96 16.69
CA LYS A 16 5.42 16.29 16.20
C LYS A 16 5.45 16.37 14.67
N LYS A 17 6.51 15.86 14.03
CA LYS A 17 6.58 15.80 12.56
C LYS A 17 5.36 15.08 11.96
N TYR A 18 4.98 13.94 12.52
CA TYR A 18 3.78 13.23 12.10
C TYR A 18 2.53 14.11 12.23
N SER A 19 2.37 14.79 13.37
CA SER A 19 1.24 15.67 13.61
C SER A 19 1.19 16.84 12.63
N ASP A 20 2.34 17.45 12.34
CA ASP A 20 2.45 18.56 11.40
C ASP A 20 2.03 18.14 9.98
N ILE A 21 2.49 16.97 9.51
CA ILE A 21 2.09 16.40 8.21
C ILE A 21 0.57 16.15 8.18
N VAL A 22 0.02 15.59 9.25
CA VAL A 22 -1.41 15.31 9.36
C VAL A 22 -2.26 16.58 9.36
N SER A 23 -1.75 17.66 9.93
CA SER A 23 -2.47 18.94 10.06
C SER A 23 -2.47 19.75 8.77
N ALA A 24 -1.55 19.48 7.85
CA ALA A 24 -1.44 20.11 6.56
C ALA A 24 -1.77 19.11 5.42
N PRO A 25 -3.03 18.66 5.30
CA PRO A 25 -3.39 17.70 4.26
C PRO A 25 -3.25 18.35 2.88
N PRO A 26 -2.74 17.63 1.88
CA PRO A 26 -2.64 18.13 0.51
C PRO A 26 -4.03 18.38 -0.08
N GLN A 27 -4.09 19.29 -1.05
CA GLN A 27 -5.30 19.52 -1.82
C GLN A 27 -5.68 18.22 -2.56
N GLY A 28 -6.97 17.91 -2.62
CA GLY A 28 -7.44 16.69 -3.31
C GLY A 28 -7.42 15.40 -2.48
N LEU A 29 -6.86 15.41 -1.27
CA LEU A 29 -6.82 14.21 -0.41
C LEU A 29 -8.20 13.55 -0.22
N GLY A 30 -9.27 14.33 -0.18
CA GLY A 30 -10.64 13.81 -0.07
C GLY A 30 -11.07 12.98 -1.28
N ALA A 31 -10.71 13.42 -2.50
CA ALA A 31 -10.97 12.66 -3.73
C ALA A 31 -10.17 11.36 -3.76
N THR A 32 -8.87 11.43 -3.43
CA THR A 32 -7.99 10.25 -3.29
C THR A 32 -8.55 9.27 -2.28
N GLN A 33 -9.00 9.75 -1.13
CA GLN A 33 -9.63 8.91 -0.10
C GLN A 33 -10.86 8.20 -0.67
N THR A 34 -11.74 8.91 -1.37
CA THR A 34 -12.96 8.36 -1.95
C THR A 34 -12.63 7.33 -3.03
N ASN A 35 -11.69 7.64 -3.93
CA ASN A 35 -11.25 6.74 -4.99
C ASN A 35 -10.60 5.47 -4.43
N LEU A 36 -9.69 5.62 -3.46
CA LEU A 36 -9.05 4.47 -2.81
C LEU A 36 -10.08 3.64 -2.04
N GLN A 37 -11.01 4.26 -1.31
CA GLN A 37 -12.09 3.55 -0.64
C GLN A 37 -12.99 2.81 -1.63
N ARG A 38 -13.25 3.42 -2.80
CA ARG A 38 -14.00 2.77 -3.88
C ARG A 38 -13.23 1.57 -4.44
N LEU A 39 -11.93 1.71 -4.70
CA LEU A 39 -11.06 0.62 -5.14
C LEU A 39 -10.99 -0.52 -4.12
N LEU A 40 -10.86 -0.19 -2.83
CA LEU A 40 -10.79 -1.17 -1.75
C LEU A 40 -12.13 -1.82 -1.42
N ARG A 41 -13.25 -1.13 -1.72
CA ARG A 41 -14.63 -1.60 -1.49
C ARG A 41 -15.35 -1.99 -2.78
N SER A 42 -14.76 -1.81 -3.94
CA SER A 42 -15.43 -1.82 -5.24
C SER A 42 -16.06 -3.15 -5.63
N LEU A 43 -16.11 -4.10 -4.71
CA LEU A 43 -16.68 -5.42 -4.95
C LEU A 43 -17.73 -5.85 -3.92
N ASP A 44 -18.22 -4.94 -3.07
CA ASP A 44 -19.53 -5.11 -2.47
C ASP A 44 -20.62 -4.99 -3.56
N THR A 45 -20.52 -5.80 -4.60
CA THR A 45 -21.62 -5.96 -5.53
C THR A 45 -22.75 -6.67 -4.81
N VAL A 46 -23.53 -5.86 -4.12
CA VAL A 46 -24.85 -6.27 -3.67
C VAL A 46 -25.70 -6.43 -4.93
N GLY A 47 -25.57 -7.58 -5.55
CA GLY A 47 -26.44 -8.00 -6.63
C GLY A 47 -27.78 -8.45 -6.07
N TRP A 48 -28.85 -8.15 -6.78
CA TRP A 48 -30.10 -8.84 -6.58
C TRP A 48 -30.16 -9.99 -7.57
N SER A 49 -30.18 -11.23 -7.11
CA SER A 49 -30.58 -12.33 -7.97
C SER A 49 -32.09 -12.27 -8.14
N THR A 50 -32.54 -12.32 -9.37
CA THR A 50 -33.95 -12.41 -9.74
C THR A 50 -34.26 -13.85 -10.14
N HIS A 51 -35.51 -14.28 -10.06
CA HIS A 51 -35.96 -15.65 -10.36
C HIS A 51 -35.67 -16.66 -9.23
N GLU A 52 -35.72 -16.20 -8.01
CA GLU A 52 -35.55 -17.05 -6.84
C GLU A 52 -36.94 -17.58 -6.37
N GLU A 53 -36.91 -18.74 -5.72
CA GLU A 53 -38.13 -19.34 -5.12
C GLU A 53 -38.48 -18.73 -3.76
N THR A 54 -37.51 -18.03 -3.14
CA THR A 54 -37.66 -17.40 -1.81
C THR A 54 -36.94 -16.05 -1.76
N GLY A 55 -37.47 -15.10 -1.00
CA GLY A 55 -36.87 -13.80 -0.83
C GLY A 55 -37.87 -12.66 -0.82
N ARG A 56 -37.49 -11.50 -1.32
CA ARG A 56 -38.40 -10.34 -1.46
C ARG A 56 -39.14 -10.44 -2.76
N LEU A 57 -40.45 -10.25 -2.73
CA LEU A 57 -41.30 -10.27 -3.91
C LEU A 57 -40.85 -9.25 -4.96
N ASP A 58 -40.52 -9.71 -6.16
CA ASP A 58 -40.22 -8.84 -7.29
C ASP A 58 -41.51 -8.42 -8.00
N ARG A 59 -41.94 -7.18 -7.77
CA ARG A 59 -43.17 -6.64 -8.37
C ARG A 59 -43.17 -6.66 -9.90
N ARG A 60 -42.01 -6.72 -10.56
CA ARG A 60 -41.87 -6.80 -12.02
C ARG A 60 -42.09 -8.23 -12.53
N ALA A 61 -42.05 -9.21 -11.65
CA ALA A 61 -42.25 -10.63 -11.99
C ALA A 61 -43.71 -11.09 -11.90
N PHE A 62 -44.67 -10.23 -11.53
CA PHE A 62 -46.07 -10.58 -11.42
C PHE A 62 -46.70 -11.12 -12.71
N THR A 63 -46.27 -10.62 -13.86
CA THR A 63 -46.75 -11.14 -15.15
C THR A 63 -46.32 -12.60 -15.36
N ARG A 64 -45.20 -13.01 -14.83
CA ARG A 64 -44.69 -14.39 -14.92
C ARG A 64 -45.45 -15.33 -13.94
N PHE A 65 -45.86 -14.81 -12.79
CA PHE A 65 -46.71 -15.58 -11.88
C PHE A 65 -48.02 -15.98 -12.51
N ALA A 66 -48.65 -15.07 -13.28
CA ALA A 66 -49.86 -15.33 -14.06
C ALA A 66 -49.66 -16.41 -15.13
N THR A 67 -48.43 -16.68 -15.58
CA THR A 67 -48.10 -17.73 -16.55
C THR A 67 -47.55 -19.02 -15.89
N GLY A 68 -47.69 -19.16 -14.56
CA GLY A 68 -47.36 -20.39 -13.83
C GLY A 68 -45.94 -20.51 -13.31
N SER A 69 -45.11 -19.44 -13.33
CA SER A 69 -43.75 -19.46 -12.80
C SER A 69 -43.77 -19.10 -11.28
N ALA A 70 -43.25 -20.02 -10.44
CA ALA A 70 -43.08 -19.78 -9.00
C ALA A 70 -41.89 -18.87 -8.63
N ASN A 71 -40.97 -18.61 -9.57
CA ASN A 71 -39.72 -17.89 -9.33
C ASN A 71 -39.91 -16.36 -9.46
N ILE A 72 -40.67 -15.80 -8.54
CA ILE A 72 -41.08 -14.39 -8.51
C ILE A 72 -40.37 -13.58 -7.42
N PHE A 73 -39.46 -14.19 -6.70
CA PHE A 73 -38.72 -13.53 -5.64
C PHE A 73 -37.35 -13.05 -6.13
N SER A 74 -36.85 -12.00 -5.51
CA SER A 74 -35.50 -11.54 -5.62
C SER A 74 -34.81 -11.71 -4.27
N ARG A 75 -33.62 -12.26 -4.29
CA ARG A 75 -32.78 -12.43 -3.10
C ARG A 75 -31.60 -11.50 -3.19
N ARG A 76 -31.31 -10.79 -2.10
CA ARG A 76 -30.09 -10.02 -1.99
C ARG A 76 -28.92 -11.01 -1.86
N GLN A 77 -28.10 -11.11 -2.91
CA GLN A 77 -26.83 -11.79 -2.80
C GLN A 77 -25.90 -10.86 -2.01
N VAL A 78 -25.62 -11.23 -0.77
CA VAL A 78 -24.48 -10.69 -0.05
C VAL A 78 -23.29 -11.42 -0.65
N ALA A 79 -22.62 -10.81 -1.65
CA ALA A 79 -21.28 -11.26 -1.97
C ALA A 79 -20.47 -11.15 -0.68
N GLU A 80 -19.70 -12.17 -0.33
CA GLU A 80 -18.71 -12.05 0.73
C GLU A 80 -17.89 -10.82 0.42
N ALA A 81 -17.88 -9.83 1.31
CA ALA A 81 -17.15 -8.61 1.11
C ALA A 81 -15.68 -8.99 0.90
N GLU A 82 -15.14 -8.72 -0.29
CA GLU A 82 -13.73 -8.99 -0.55
C GLU A 82 -12.91 -8.20 0.44
N THR A 83 -12.21 -8.92 1.30
CA THR A 83 -11.31 -8.32 2.27
C THR A 83 -9.99 -7.99 1.57
N SER A 84 -9.49 -6.78 1.79
CA SER A 84 -8.23 -6.32 1.20
C SER A 84 -7.15 -6.24 2.26
N ALA A 85 -5.91 -6.64 1.92
CA ALA A 85 -4.70 -6.36 2.69
C ALA A 85 -3.76 -5.49 1.88
N VAL A 86 -3.09 -4.54 2.53
CA VAL A 86 -2.19 -3.59 1.87
C VAL A 86 -0.81 -3.64 2.51
N SER A 87 0.22 -3.87 1.71
CA SER A 87 1.61 -3.66 2.10
C SER A 87 2.14 -2.38 1.46
N ILE A 88 2.80 -1.54 2.24
CA ILE A 88 3.44 -0.32 1.75
C ILE A 88 4.94 -0.49 1.93
N LEU A 89 5.66 -0.49 0.81
CA LEU A 89 7.11 -0.60 0.75
C LEU A 89 7.71 0.74 0.34
N ILE A 90 8.66 1.25 1.12
CA ILE A 90 9.28 2.56 0.92
C ILE A 90 10.74 2.35 0.57
N ASP A 91 11.18 2.93 -0.53
CA ASP A 91 12.58 3.05 -0.86
C ASP A 91 13.23 4.06 0.08
N CYS A 92 14.21 3.60 0.85
CA CYS A 92 15.01 4.41 1.75
C CYS A 92 16.47 4.48 1.29
N SER A 93 16.74 4.32 0.00
CA SER A 93 18.08 4.44 -0.58
C SER A 93 18.60 5.88 -0.53
N GLY A 94 19.88 6.05 -0.80
CA GLY A 94 20.54 7.37 -0.77
C GLY A 94 19.98 8.36 -1.79
N SER A 95 19.48 7.90 -2.95
CA SER A 95 18.85 8.75 -3.97
C SER A 95 17.59 9.45 -3.45
N MET A 96 16.91 8.84 -2.50
CA MET A 96 15.71 9.42 -1.86
C MET A 96 16.00 10.62 -0.94
N GLU A 97 17.26 10.87 -0.56
CA GLU A 97 17.65 12.10 0.16
C GLU A 97 17.55 13.33 -0.74
N ALA A 98 17.83 13.17 -2.03
CA ALA A 98 17.84 14.27 -2.96
C ALA A 98 16.43 14.86 -3.14
N GLY A 99 16.35 16.19 -3.23
CA GLY A 99 15.10 16.89 -3.58
C GLY A 99 13.93 16.62 -2.64
N ASN A 100 14.17 16.28 -1.37
CA ASN A 100 13.13 15.96 -0.38
C ASN A 100 12.26 14.74 -0.73
N ARG A 101 12.67 13.85 -1.62
CA ARG A 101 11.90 12.68 -2.06
C ARG A 101 11.42 11.84 -0.88
N ILE A 102 12.30 11.54 0.08
CA ILE A 102 11.91 10.76 1.26
C ILE A 102 10.84 11.45 2.12
N ARG A 103 10.83 12.78 2.19
CA ARG A 103 9.78 13.52 2.92
C ARG A 103 8.45 13.50 2.19
N THR A 104 8.48 13.57 0.85
CA THR A 104 7.28 13.39 0.03
C THR A 104 6.73 11.98 0.22
N ALA A 105 7.57 10.95 0.13
CA ALA A 105 7.18 9.56 0.41
C ALA A 105 6.61 9.39 1.83
N GLN A 106 7.24 9.98 2.85
CA GLN A 106 6.75 9.98 4.22
C GLN A 106 5.33 10.56 4.33
N SER A 107 5.09 11.69 3.70
CA SER A 107 3.80 12.34 3.72
C SER A 107 2.72 11.48 3.03
N VAL A 108 3.02 10.92 1.86
CA VAL A 108 2.15 9.96 1.14
C VAL A 108 1.79 8.79 2.05
N VAL A 109 2.78 8.17 2.67
CA VAL A 109 2.59 7.00 3.56
C VAL A 109 1.72 7.33 4.76
N ILE A 110 1.94 8.48 5.40
CA ILE A 110 1.16 8.91 6.58
C ILE A 110 -0.32 9.09 6.18
N HIS A 111 -0.60 9.76 5.08
CA HIS A 111 -1.95 10.00 4.62
C HIS A 111 -2.63 8.70 4.16
N LEU A 112 -1.93 7.85 3.39
CA LEU A 112 -2.41 6.54 2.99
C LEU A 112 -2.73 5.66 4.19
N SER A 113 -1.85 5.64 5.20
CA SER A 113 -2.06 4.91 6.46
C SER A 113 -3.31 5.35 7.20
N LYS A 114 -3.62 6.64 7.21
CA LYS A 114 -4.86 7.17 7.82
C LYS A 114 -6.11 6.73 7.04
N ILE A 115 -6.04 6.73 5.72
CA ILE A 115 -7.14 6.29 4.85
C ILE A 115 -7.41 4.80 5.09
N LEU A 116 -6.36 3.97 5.07
CA LEU A 116 -6.47 2.53 5.29
C LEU A 116 -7.02 2.20 6.68
N GLN A 117 -6.58 2.93 7.72
CA GLN A 117 -7.12 2.76 9.07
C GLN A 117 -8.60 3.12 9.14
N ARG A 118 -9.03 4.25 8.55
CA ARG A 118 -10.44 4.64 8.50
C ARG A 118 -11.31 3.64 7.74
N SER A 119 -10.74 3.04 6.70
CA SER A 119 -11.40 2.00 5.90
C SER A 119 -11.35 0.62 6.54
N ARG A 120 -10.70 0.48 7.72
CA ARG A 120 -10.49 -0.79 8.44
C ARG A 120 -9.77 -1.86 7.60
N VAL A 121 -8.94 -1.43 6.66
CA VAL A 121 -8.12 -2.32 5.85
C VAL A 121 -6.84 -2.64 6.63
N PRO A 122 -6.50 -3.93 6.87
CA PRO A 122 -5.23 -4.31 7.46
C PRO A 122 -4.06 -3.91 6.55
N PHE A 123 -3.03 -3.31 7.14
CA PHE A 123 -1.87 -2.88 6.39
C PHE A 123 -0.59 -2.93 7.22
N CYS A 124 0.54 -3.07 6.52
CA CYS A 124 1.89 -2.91 7.06
C CYS A 124 2.65 -1.81 6.31
N VAL A 125 3.70 -1.27 6.94
CA VAL A 125 4.59 -0.26 6.35
C VAL A 125 6.03 -0.69 6.60
N GLN A 126 6.80 -0.85 5.54
CA GLN A 126 8.19 -1.28 5.58
C GLN A 126 9.04 -0.35 4.71
N GLY A 127 10.30 -0.19 5.08
CA GLY A 127 11.30 0.47 4.25
C GLY A 127 12.44 -0.51 3.92
N PHE A 128 13.16 -0.24 2.85
CA PHE A 128 14.33 -1.00 2.48
C PHE A 128 15.48 -0.09 2.03
N ARG A 129 16.68 -0.55 2.30
CA ARG A 129 17.95 0.01 1.82
C ARG A 129 19.05 -1.04 1.97
N THR A 130 20.28 -0.75 1.57
CA THR A 130 21.39 -1.62 1.95
C THR A 130 21.84 -1.35 3.39
N SER A 131 22.47 -2.34 4.01
CA SER A 131 22.99 -2.20 5.39
C SER A 131 24.30 -1.41 5.47
N GLY A 132 24.97 -1.18 4.33
CA GLY A 132 26.35 -0.69 4.27
C GLY A 132 27.39 -1.78 4.57
N GLU A 133 26.94 -2.99 4.91
CA GLU A 133 27.83 -4.14 5.09
C GLU A 133 27.98 -4.84 3.75
N SER A 134 29.21 -4.89 3.26
CA SER A 134 29.55 -5.58 2.03
C SER A 134 29.86 -7.04 2.30
N VAL A 135 29.27 -7.92 1.53
CA VAL A 135 29.63 -9.34 1.50
C VAL A 135 30.45 -9.57 0.25
N TYR A 136 31.72 -9.90 0.42
CA TYR A 136 32.59 -10.30 -0.67
C TYR A 136 32.46 -11.79 -0.90
N ASN A 137 32.02 -12.20 -2.08
CA ASN A 137 32.05 -13.58 -2.50
C ASN A 137 32.71 -13.60 -3.89
N ASN A 138 33.98 -14.00 -3.89
CA ASN A 138 34.88 -14.27 -5.02
C ASN A 138 34.83 -13.34 -6.19
N ASP A 139 34.09 -12.49 -6.56
CA ASP A 139 34.09 -11.50 -7.64
C ASP A 139 32.83 -10.62 -7.62
N PHE A 140 31.92 -10.85 -6.67
CA PHE A 140 30.71 -10.07 -6.54
C PHE A 140 30.66 -9.31 -5.22
N HIS A 141 30.60 -8.00 -5.34
CA HIS A 141 30.30 -7.10 -4.23
C HIS A 141 28.76 -6.99 -4.08
N MET A 142 28.21 -7.62 -3.07
CA MET A 142 26.79 -7.51 -2.76
C MET A 142 26.60 -6.86 -1.39
N GLU A 143 25.89 -5.76 -1.36
CA GLU A 143 25.44 -5.18 -0.11
C GLU A 143 24.18 -5.91 0.39
N ARG A 144 24.17 -6.22 1.69
CA ARG A 144 23.02 -6.90 2.31
C ARG A 144 21.80 -5.98 2.36
N PRO A 145 20.62 -6.46 1.97
CA PRO A 145 19.39 -5.71 2.15
C PRO A 145 19.09 -5.55 3.66
N LYS A 146 18.69 -4.34 4.04
CA LYS A 146 18.22 -4.00 5.38
C LYS A 146 16.76 -3.58 5.30
N PHE A 147 15.90 -4.29 6.02
CA PHE A 147 14.48 -3.97 6.12
C PHE A 147 14.19 -3.18 7.39
N ILE A 148 13.46 -2.08 7.24
CA ILE A 148 13.04 -1.20 8.32
C ILE A 148 11.53 -1.37 8.50
N ARG A 149 11.09 -1.85 9.67
CA ARG A 149 9.67 -2.08 9.95
C ARG A 149 9.08 -0.91 10.72
N PHE A 150 8.36 -0.04 10.01
CA PHE A 150 7.65 1.09 10.61
C PHE A 150 6.34 0.66 11.26
N LYS A 151 5.56 -0.19 10.59
CA LYS A 151 4.31 -0.75 11.11
C LYS A 151 4.16 -2.21 10.69
N GLN A 152 3.99 -3.09 11.64
CA GLN A 152 3.70 -4.51 11.37
C GLN A 152 2.18 -4.73 11.23
N TRP A 153 1.82 -5.87 10.63
CA TRP A 153 0.44 -6.35 10.63
C TRP A 153 -0.13 -6.38 12.05
N GLY A 154 -1.38 -6.00 12.22
CA GLY A 154 -2.03 -6.00 13.54
C GLY A 154 -1.66 -4.87 14.50
N GLN A 155 -0.58 -4.10 14.27
CA GLN A 155 -0.29 -2.93 15.09
C GLN A 155 -1.27 -1.79 14.81
N SER A 156 -1.68 -1.07 15.86
CA SER A 156 -2.48 0.15 15.68
C SER A 156 -1.62 1.28 15.11
N LEU A 157 -2.22 2.17 14.32
CA LEU A 157 -1.50 3.34 13.78
C LEU A 157 -0.98 4.23 14.92
N GLN A 158 -1.76 4.38 15.99
CA GLN A 158 -1.39 5.23 17.13
C GLN A 158 -0.10 4.76 17.82
N SER A 159 0.15 3.46 17.86
CA SER A 159 1.36 2.90 18.50
C SER A 159 2.65 3.13 17.70
N VAL A 160 2.54 3.52 16.42
CA VAL A 160 3.67 3.66 15.49
C VAL A 160 3.87 5.07 14.96
N VAL A 161 3.14 6.04 15.46
CA VAL A 161 3.19 7.46 15.05
C VAL A 161 4.62 7.99 15.00
N ALA A 162 5.41 7.77 16.06
CA ALA A 162 6.80 8.21 16.10
C ALA A 162 7.66 7.53 15.03
N LYS A 163 7.44 6.24 14.74
CA LYS A 163 8.17 5.52 13.69
C LYS A 163 7.86 6.09 12.31
N LEU A 164 6.61 6.40 12.02
CA LEU A 164 6.21 7.02 10.76
C LEU A 164 6.74 8.46 10.65
N GLY A 165 6.80 9.19 11.76
CA GLY A 165 7.44 10.50 11.84
C GLY A 165 8.96 10.47 11.66
N ALA A 166 9.61 9.30 11.75
CA ALA A 166 11.05 9.12 11.59
C ALA A 166 11.46 8.60 10.19
N ILE A 167 10.54 8.42 9.26
CA ILE A 167 10.84 7.88 7.92
C ILE A 167 11.90 8.71 7.21
N ASP A 168 11.82 10.05 7.32
CA ASP A 168 12.77 10.98 6.69
C ASP A 168 14.23 10.82 7.17
N GLN A 169 14.45 10.15 8.30
CA GLN A 169 15.78 9.90 8.86
C GLN A 169 16.36 8.53 8.41
N CYS A 170 15.59 7.76 7.64
CA CYS A 170 15.96 6.40 7.26
C CYS A 170 16.62 6.30 5.89
N ALA A 171 16.68 7.38 5.12
CA ALA A 171 17.32 7.38 3.80
C ALA A 171 18.84 7.18 3.92
N GLY A 172 19.43 6.53 2.92
CA GLY A 172 20.88 6.26 2.82
C GLY A 172 21.19 4.85 2.33
N GLY A 173 22.43 4.64 1.89
CA GLY A 173 22.89 3.38 1.33
C GLY A 173 22.41 3.14 -0.11
N GLY A 174 22.55 1.93 -0.59
CA GLY A 174 22.16 1.51 -1.94
C GLY A 174 20.71 0.98 -2.00
N THR A 175 20.32 0.52 -3.18
CA THR A 175 18.95 0.12 -3.52
C THR A 175 18.89 -1.39 -3.81
N PRO A 176 18.62 -2.25 -2.82
CA PRO A 176 18.43 -3.69 -3.03
C PRO A 176 16.98 -3.97 -3.50
N ASP A 177 16.61 -3.43 -4.67
CA ASP A 177 15.26 -3.40 -5.24
C ASP A 177 14.62 -4.79 -5.37
N TYR A 178 15.27 -5.69 -6.11
CA TYR A 178 14.75 -7.03 -6.40
C TYR A 178 14.46 -7.84 -5.13
N SER A 179 15.47 -7.97 -4.25
CA SER A 179 15.33 -8.75 -3.03
C SER A 179 14.28 -8.18 -2.07
N SER A 180 14.14 -6.86 -2.06
CA SER A 180 13.17 -6.17 -1.21
C SER A 180 11.75 -6.36 -1.69
N LEU A 181 11.51 -6.30 -2.99
CA LEU A 181 10.20 -6.56 -3.59
C LEU A 181 9.79 -8.01 -3.42
N VAL A 182 10.71 -8.96 -3.67
CA VAL A 182 10.45 -10.39 -3.45
C VAL A 182 10.05 -10.65 -1.99
N ASN A 183 10.78 -10.11 -1.03
CA ASN A 183 10.46 -10.28 0.40
C ASN A 183 9.08 -9.68 0.75
N ALA A 184 8.75 -8.50 0.22
CA ALA A 184 7.45 -7.88 0.46
C ALA A 184 6.29 -8.68 -0.18
N LEU A 185 6.50 -9.24 -1.37
CA LEU A 185 5.52 -10.12 -2.03
C LEU A 185 5.30 -11.40 -1.24
N GLU A 186 6.36 -12.01 -0.74
CA GLU A 186 6.25 -13.20 0.13
C GLU A 186 5.53 -12.89 1.45
N ASP A 187 5.78 -11.74 2.06
CA ASP A 187 5.12 -11.34 3.30
C ASP A 187 3.62 -11.15 3.11
N ILE A 188 3.21 -10.40 2.07
CA ILE A 188 1.79 -10.16 1.80
C ILE A 188 1.07 -11.40 1.26
N SER A 189 1.76 -12.30 0.54
CA SER A 189 1.15 -13.52 0.00
C SER A 189 0.60 -14.44 1.09
N LYS A 190 1.20 -14.40 2.29
CA LYS A 190 0.79 -15.17 3.48
C LYS A 190 -0.50 -14.67 4.11
N ARG A 191 -1.04 -13.55 3.66
CA ARG A 191 -2.29 -12.99 4.17
C ARG A 191 -3.49 -13.78 3.63
N GLU A 192 -4.55 -13.85 4.45
CA GLU A 192 -5.78 -14.58 4.14
C GLU A 192 -6.78 -13.76 3.29
N GLU A 193 -6.58 -12.43 3.24
CA GLU A 193 -7.45 -11.54 2.50
C GLU A 193 -7.46 -11.90 1.00
N SER A 194 -8.64 -11.85 0.39
CA SER A 194 -8.85 -12.21 -1.01
C SER A 194 -8.12 -11.27 -1.99
N ARG A 195 -7.98 -10.01 -1.60
CA ARG A 195 -7.31 -8.99 -2.39
C ARG A 195 -6.04 -8.50 -1.69
N LYS A 196 -4.90 -8.62 -2.35
CA LYS A 196 -3.59 -8.24 -1.83
C LYS A 196 -2.98 -7.16 -2.71
N ILE A 197 -2.60 -6.04 -2.10
CA ILE A 197 -2.05 -4.89 -2.82
C ILE A 197 -0.71 -4.52 -2.20
N LEU A 198 0.33 -4.46 -3.02
CA LEU A 198 1.66 -3.97 -2.64
C LEU A 198 1.90 -2.61 -3.31
N PHE A 199 1.95 -1.55 -2.50
CA PHE A 199 2.44 -0.24 -2.94
C PHE A 199 3.95 -0.16 -2.75
N ILE A 200 4.66 0.31 -3.77
CA ILE A 200 6.07 0.70 -3.65
C ILE A 200 6.20 2.19 -3.92
N LEU A 201 6.87 2.90 -3.02
CA LEU A 201 7.22 4.31 -3.15
C LEU A 201 8.72 4.40 -3.38
N THR A 202 9.12 4.88 -4.55
CA THR A 202 10.53 4.90 -4.98
C THR A 202 10.75 6.00 -6.03
N ASP A 203 11.99 6.45 -6.20
CA ASP A 203 12.40 7.22 -7.36
C ASP A 203 12.83 6.33 -8.54
N ALA A 204 12.80 5.01 -8.34
CA ALA A 204 13.22 3.97 -9.27
C ALA A 204 14.67 4.13 -9.81
N SER A 205 15.47 4.93 -9.13
CA SER A 205 16.87 5.17 -9.53
C SER A 205 17.69 3.88 -9.39
N GLY A 206 18.26 3.43 -10.50
CA GLY A 206 19.07 2.22 -10.55
C GLY A 206 18.29 0.91 -10.62
N TYR A 207 16.98 0.94 -10.79
CA TYR A 207 16.17 -0.26 -11.00
C TYR A 207 16.47 -0.89 -12.37
N ILE A 208 16.52 -2.21 -12.40
CA ILE A 208 16.79 -2.98 -13.62
C ILE A 208 15.44 -3.46 -14.19
N PRO A 209 15.04 -3.04 -15.41
CA PRO A 209 13.71 -3.36 -15.96
C PRO A 209 13.44 -4.88 -16.07
N GLU A 210 14.47 -5.69 -16.36
CA GLU A 210 14.34 -7.15 -16.42
C GLU A 210 13.98 -7.76 -15.06
N HIS A 211 14.59 -7.24 -13.99
CA HIS A 211 14.25 -7.64 -12.61
C HIS A 211 12.81 -7.28 -12.29
N MET A 212 12.35 -6.10 -12.69
CA MET A 212 10.98 -5.64 -12.43
C MET A 212 9.95 -6.46 -13.20
N LYS A 213 10.24 -6.90 -14.43
CA LYS A 213 9.40 -7.85 -15.16
C LYS A 213 9.26 -9.19 -14.44
N HIS A 214 10.36 -9.69 -13.85
CA HIS A 214 10.31 -10.91 -13.07
C HIS A 214 9.49 -10.75 -11.78
N VAL A 215 9.66 -9.62 -11.07
CA VAL A 215 8.87 -9.27 -9.89
C VAL A 215 7.38 -9.16 -10.23
N GLN A 216 7.03 -8.51 -11.35
CA GLN A 216 5.65 -8.43 -11.82
C GLN A 216 5.03 -9.82 -12.06
N LYS A 217 5.74 -10.68 -12.77
CA LYS A 217 5.30 -12.07 -13.01
C LYS A 217 5.10 -12.85 -11.71
N MET A 218 5.97 -12.64 -10.72
CA MET A 218 5.83 -13.23 -9.40
C MET A 218 4.59 -12.68 -8.68
N ALA A 219 4.36 -11.37 -8.71
CA ALA A 219 3.17 -10.73 -8.14
C ALA A 219 1.89 -11.31 -8.73
N ASP A 220 1.83 -11.43 -10.07
CA ASP A 220 0.69 -12.02 -10.79
C ASP A 220 0.44 -13.47 -10.35
N THR A 221 1.51 -14.28 -10.23
CA THR A 221 1.42 -15.68 -9.78
C THR A 221 0.90 -15.80 -8.34
N LEU A 222 1.27 -14.87 -7.47
CA LEU A 222 0.84 -14.82 -6.07
C LEU A 222 -0.53 -14.13 -5.87
N GLY A 223 -1.15 -13.64 -6.93
CA GLY A 223 -2.41 -12.89 -6.87
C GLY A 223 -2.27 -11.55 -6.13
N VAL A 224 -1.09 -10.91 -6.21
CA VAL A 224 -0.81 -9.61 -5.59
C VAL A 224 -0.80 -8.52 -6.65
N THR A 225 -1.62 -7.49 -6.44
CA THR A 225 -1.58 -6.29 -7.29
C THR A 225 -0.41 -5.41 -6.86
N LEU A 226 0.59 -5.26 -7.73
CA LEU A 226 1.74 -4.38 -7.51
C LEU A 226 1.45 -3.00 -8.12
N ILE A 227 1.62 -1.93 -7.33
CA ILE A 227 1.40 -0.54 -7.73
C ILE A 227 2.62 0.29 -7.32
N ALA A 228 3.27 0.91 -8.30
CA ALA A 228 4.42 1.78 -8.05
C ALA A 228 4.00 3.27 -8.02
N ILE A 229 4.51 3.99 -7.04
CA ILE A 229 4.36 5.44 -6.91
C ILE A 229 5.76 6.04 -7.06
N GLY A 230 6.02 6.62 -8.22
CA GLY A 230 7.28 7.31 -8.51
C GLY A 230 7.32 8.65 -7.79
N ILE A 231 8.32 8.84 -6.94
CA ILE A 231 8.49 10.07 -6.16
C ILE A 231 9.47 11.00 -6.88
N HIS A 232 8.98 12.10 -7.41
CA HIS A 232 9.73 13.07 -8.20
C HIS A 232 10.53 12.42 -9.35
N SER A 233 10.01 11.34 -9.90
CA SER A 233 10.63 10.59 -10.99
C SER A 233 9.57 9.91 -11.84
N VAL A 234 9.79 9.92 -13.14
CA VAL A 234 8.98 9.19 -14.13
C VAL A 234 9.56 7.79 -14.40
N ASP A 235 10.76 7.48 -13.92
CA ASP A 235 11.45 6.21 -14.18
C ASP A 235 10.65 5.00 -13.64
N ALA A 236 9.85 5.21 -12.60
CA ALA A 236 8.93 4.20 -12.08
C ALA A 236 7.87 3.78 -13.11
N ILE A 237 7.46 4.69 -14.02
CA ILE A 237 6.48 4.40 -15.06
C ILE A 237 7.02 3.38 -16.06
N ASP A 238 8.31 3.46 -16.38
CA ASP A 238 8.97 2.56 -17.31
C ASP A 238 9.27 1.18 -16.70
N CYS A 239 9.39 1.13 -15.37
CA CYS A 239 9.74 -0.09 -14.63
C CYS A 239 8.52 -0.95 -14.24
N PHE A 240 7.34 -0.37 -14.06
CA PHE A 240 6.18 -1.06 -13.51
C PHE A 240 4.93 -0.90 -14.38
N VAL A 241 4.14 -1.99 -14.48
CA VAL A 241 2.90 -2.01 -15.28
C VAL A 241 1.83 -1.07 -14.71
N ASN A 242 1.67 -1.07 -13.39
CA ASN A 242 0.75 -0.16 -12.70
C ASN A 242 1.59 0.86 -11.94
N SER A 243 1.73 2.03 -12.50
CA SER A 243 2.57 3.07 -11.93
C SER A 243 1.97 4.46 -12.10
N SER A 244 2.32 5.36 -11.20
CA SER A 244 1.99 6.77 -11.26
C SER A 244 3.16 7.57 -10.70
N ALA A 245 3.49 8.70 -11.32
CA ALA A 245 4.48 9.62 -10.78
C ALA A 245 3.79 10.67 -9.91
N VAL A 246 4.42 11.03 -8.81
CA VAL A 246 3.94 12.03 -7.86
C VAL A 246 5.08 13.01 -7.56
N ASN A 247 4.92 14.26 -7.97
CA ASN A 247 5.83 15.35 -7.63
C ASN A 247 5.37 16.08 -6.36
N ASP A 248 4.06 16.12 -6.14
CA ASP A 248 3.43 16.63 -4.93
C ASP A 248 2.27 15.69 -4.55
N ILE A 249 1.96 15.64 -3.27
CA ILE A 249 0.88 14.80 -2.73
C ILE A 249 -0.50 15.16 -3.29
N SER A 250 -0.69 16.40 -3.75
CA SER A 250 -1.91 16.84 -4.44
C SER A 250 -2.19 16.05 -5.73
N GLU A 251 -1.17 15.50 -6.38
CA GLU A 251 -1.29 14.72 -7.62
C GLU A 251 -1.86 13.31 -7.41
N LEU A 252 -1.87 12.80 -6.17
CA LEU A 252 -2.52 11.52 -5.85
C LEU A 252 -4.05 11.53 -6.02
N ALA A 253 -4.64 12.70 -6.29
CA ALA A 253 -6.08 12.88 -6.41
C ALA A 253 -6.62 12.74 -7.85
N GLY A 254 -5.69 12.66 -8.85
CA GLY A 254 -6.01 12.60 -10.28
C GLY A 254 -6.38 11.23 -10.83
#